data_94b2a836c542faa8902087a3d9f44f31
#
_entry.id   94b2a836c542faa8902087a3d9f44f31
#
_cell.length_a   1.000
_cell.length_b   1.000
_cell.length_c   1.000
_cell.angle_alpha   90.00
_cell.angle_beta   90.00
_cell.angle_gamma   90.00
#
_symmetry.space_group_name_H-M   'P 1'
#
loop_
_entity.id
_entity.type
_entity.pdbx_description
1 polymer ?
#
loop_
_entity_poly.entity_id
_entity_poly.type
_entity_poly.pdbx_seq_one_letter_code
_entity_poly.pdbx_strand_id
1 'polypeptide(L)'
;MTVKTLQRQSARERLLAAADQLFYAEGVHVVGVDRIAERAGVTKATLYNTFGSKEDLVRAYLEQHMRRRQERIARILAANDSPRKRILGIFAEVEELLAGSAFRGCRFIMATAEARPGDASEVVAEQYRTWLRSVFTDLAKNAGATDAKQLGRRLLLLYDGAAVAARLDQDRRSAAAATRSAVEALVEAAIPTKRSTGRAR
;
A
#
# COMPACT_ATOMS: atom_id res chain seq x y z
N MET A 1 -17.44 38.27 -2.45
CA MET A 1 -17.86 36.87 -2.74
C MET A 1 -16.97 36.34 -3.84
N THR A 2 -15.92 35.60 -3.48
CA THR A 2 -14.89 35.09 -4.42
C THR A 2 -15.38 33.78 -4.98
N VAL A 3 -15.69 33.74 -6.27
CA VAL A 3 -16.05 32.51 -7.00
C VAL A 3 -14.80 31.63 -7.06
N LYS A 4 -14.75 30.59 -6.23
CA LYS A 4 -13.70 29.56 -6.26
C LYS A 4 -13.82 28.82 -7.60
N THR A 5 -12.92 29.10 -8.52
CA THR A 5 -12.82 28.45 -9.83
C THR A 5 -12.64 26.95 -9.56
N LEU A 6 -13.70 26.16 -9.75
CA LEU A 6 -13.64 24.70 -9.79
C LEU A 6 -12.75 24.33 -10.97
N GLN A 7 -11.47 24.05 -10.71
CA GLN A 7 -10.57 23.49 -11.70
C GLN A 7 -11.22 22.25 -12.30
N ARG A 8 -11.59 22.34 -13.57
CA ARG A 8 -12.23 21.24 -14.30
C ARG A 8 -11.20 20.11 -14.42
N GLN A 9 -11.43 18.98 -13.76
CA GLN A 9 -10.54 17.82 -13.81
C GLN A 9 -10.23 17.44 -15.26
N SER A 10 -8.96 17.18 -15.56
CA SER A 10 -8.53 16.71 -16.88
C SER A 10 -9.17 15.36 -17.23
N ALA A 11 -9.24 15.03 -18.50
CA ALA A 11 -9.73 13.71 -18.94
C ALA A 11 -8.92 12.57 -18.29
N ARG A 12 -7.61 12.78 -18.12
CA ARG A 12 -6.71 11.81 -17.46
C ARG A 12 -7.09 11.57 -15.99
N GLU A 13 -7.36 12.63 -15.24
CA GLU A 13 -7.77 12.53 -13.82
C GLU A 13 -9.13 11.86 -13.68
N ARG A 14 -10.09 12.19 -14.53
CA ARG A 14 -11.42 11.55 -14.53
C ARG A 14 -11.33 10.05 -14.85
N LEU A 15 -10.53 9.68 -15.86
CA LEU A 15 -10.30 8.29 -16.23
C LEU A 15 -9.63 7.50 -15.11
N LEU A 16 -8.60 8.05 -14.45
CA LEU A 16 -7.95 7.41 -13.30
C LEU A 16 -8.90 7.28 -12.10
N ALA A 17 -9.73 8.26 -11.83
CA ALA A 17 -10.71 8.20 -10.75
C ALA A 17 -11.80 7.14 -11.05
N ALA A 18 -12.29 7.06 -12.28
CA ALA A 18 -13.23 6.03 -12.71
C ALA A 18 -12.61 4.62 -12.64
N ALA A 19 -11.36 4.48 -13.12
CA ALA A 19 -10.62 3.23 -13.04
C ALA A 19 -10.38 2.79 -11.59
N ASP A 20 -9.99 3.71 -10.68
CA ASP A 20 -9.79 3.40 -9.26
C ASP A 20 -11.06 2.82 -8.63
N GLN A 21 -12.21 3.44 -8.87
CA GLN A 21 -13.50 2.98 -8.34
C GLN A 21 -13.86 1.60 -8.87
N LEU A 22 -13.80 1.42 -10.19
CA LEU A 22 -14.24 0.20 -10.85
C LEU A 22 -13.28 -0.96 -10.60
N PHE A 23 -11.97 -0.75 -10.76
CA PHE A 23 -10.97 -1.81 -10.54
C PHE A 23 -10.94 -2.28 -9.09
N TYR A 24 -11.14 -1.37 -8.12
CA TYR A 24 -11.18 -1.76 -6.71
C TYR A 24 -12.45 -2.48 -6.32
N ALA A 25 -13.56 -2.18 -6.97
CA ALA A 25 -14.85 -2.82 -6.70
C ALA A 25 -14.98 -4.20 -7.34
N GLU A 26 -14.48 -4.36 -8.58
CA GLU A 26 -14.82 -5.48 -9.45
C GLU A 26 -13.59 -6.24 -10.00
N GLY A 27 -12.40 -5.64 -9.89
CA GLY A 27 -11.14 -6.22 -10.40
C GLY A 27 -10.73 -5.67 -11.77
N VAL A 28 -9.41 -5.66 -12.02
CA VAL A 28 -8.82 -5.08 -13.24
C VAL A 28 -9.14 -5.89 -14.50
N HIS A 29 -9.33 -7.20 -14.36
CA HIS A 29 -9.56 -8.11 -15.51
C HIS A 29 -11.00 -8.04 -16.00
N VAL A 30 -11.98 -7.90 -15.11
CA VAL A 30 -13.41 -7.89 -15.42
C VAL A 30 -13.86 -6.56 -16.03
N VAL A 31 -13.30 -5.44 -15.58
CA VAL A 31 -13.73 -4.10 -16.00
C VAL A 31 -13.25 -3.76 -17.39
N GLY A 32 -14.19 -3.56 -18.34
CA GLY A 32 -13.93 -3.15 -19.72
C GLY A 32 -13.65 -1.64 -19.87
N VAL A 33 -12.92 -1.27 -20.92
CA VAL A 33 -12.57 0.14 -21.22
C VAL A 33 -13.79 1.01 -21.50
N ASP A 34 -14.84 0.45 -22.10
CA ASP A 34 -16.08 1.18 -22.43
C ASP A 34 -16.74 1.68 -21.15
N ARG A 35 -16.81 0.84 -20.15
CA ARG A 35 -17.37 1.16 -18.85
C ARG A 35 -16.57 2.22 -18.09
N ILE A 36 -15.24 2.18 -18.22
CA ILE A 36 -14.36 3.20 -17.62
C ILE A 36 -14.58 4.56 -18.31
N ALA A 37 -14.64 4.58 -19.64
CA ALA A 37 -14.88 5.79 -20.44
C ALA A 37 -16.24 6.41 -20.11
N GLU A 38 -17.29 5.60 -20.08
CA GLU A 38 -18.64 6.02 -19.66
C GLU A 38 -18.64 6.64 -18.27
N ARG A 39 -18.05 5.95 -17.28
CA ARG A 39 -17.97 6.43 -15.90
C ARG A 39 -17.16 7.73 -15.77
N ALA A 40 -16.15 7.92 -16.61
CA ALA A 40 -15.33 9.12 -16.65
C ALA A 40 -15.98 10.28 -17.44
N GLY A 41 -17.10 10.05 -18.12
CA GLY A 41 -17.75 11.02 -18.99
C GLY A 41 -16.87 11.43 -20.17
N VAL A 42 -16.17 10.46 -20.81
CA VAL A 42 -15.33 10.65 -21.98
C VAL A 42 -15.61 9.55 -23.02
N THR A 43 -15.09 9.73 -24.24
CA THR A 43 -15.19 8.69 -25.28
C THR A 43 -14.11 7.62 -25.09
N LYS A 44 -14.34 6.42 -25.64
CA LYS A 44 -13.33 5.34 -25.72
C LYS A 44 -12.06 5.81 -26.44
N ALA A 45 -12.20 6.60 -27.50
CA ALA A 45 -11.08 7.19 -28.22
C ALA A 45 -10.23 8.10 -27.32
N THR A 46 -10.88 8.89 -26.43
CA THR A 46 -10.19 9.71 -25.45
C THR A 46 -9.36 8.88 -24.48
N LEU A 47 -9.88 7.71 -24.03
CA LEU A 47 -9.14 6.80 -23.16
C LEU A 47 -7.85 6.31 -23.86
N TYR A 48 -7.97 5.81 -25.08
CA TYR A 48 -6.81 5.30 -25.82
C TYR A 48 -5.81 6.42 -26.18
N ASN A 49 -6.30 7.60 -26.54
CA ASN A 49 -5.41 8.76 -26.78
C ASN A 49 -4.67 9.20 -25.52
N THR A 50 -5.25 8.95 -24.32
CA THR A 50 -4.67 9.40 -23.05
C THR A 50 -3.69 8.37 -22.46
N PHE A 51 -3.97 7.09 -22.59
CA PHE A 51 -3.22 6.00 -21.95
C PHE A 51 -2.57 5.02 -22.93
N GLY A 52 -3.01 4.97 -24.20
CA GLY A 52 -2.54 4.00 -25.18
C GLY A 52 -3.27 2.67 -25.09
N SER A 53 -3.32 2.06 -23.93
CA SER A 53 -3.95 0.76 -23.72
C SER A 53 -4.68 0.67 -22.37
N LYS A 54 -5.48 -0.39 -22.16
CA LYS A 54 -6.03 -0.73 -20.84
C LYS A 54 -4.90 -1.07 -19.86
N GLU A 55 -3.86 -1.72 -20.33
CA GLU A 55 -2.72 -2.14 -19.54
C GLU A 55 -1.95 -0.92 -19.00
N ASP A 56 -1.74 0.10 -19.83
CA ASP A 56 -1.11 1.36 -19.40
C ASP A 56 -2.00 2.12 -18.40
N LEU A 57 -3.32 2.04 -18.55
CA LEU A 57 -4.24 2.59 -17.53
C LEU A 57 -4.12 1.82 -16.21
N VAL A 58 -4.03 0.48 -16.24
CA VAL A 58 -3.79 -0.34 -15.03
C VAL A 58 -2.46 0.01 -14.39
N ARG A 59 -1.40 0.16 -15.18
CA ARG A 59 -0.09 0.64 -14.72
C ARG A 59 -0.21 1.97 -14.00
N ALA A 60 -0.81 2.97 -14.64
CA ALA A 60 -0.98 4.31 -14.08
C ALA A 60 -1.82 4.32 -12.79
N TYR A 61 -2.84 3.46 -12.71
CA TYR A 61 -3.66 3.25 -11.53
C TYR A 61 -2.83 2.72 -10.34
N LEU A 62 -2.06 1.65 -10.55
CA LEU A 62 -1.23 1.05 -9.50
C LEU A 62 -0.08 1.98 -9.09
N GLU A 63 0.58 2.63 -10.04
CA GLU A 63 1.62 3.64 -9.74
C GLU A 63 1.08 4.81 -8.92
N GLN A 64 -0.15 5.27 -9.18
CA GLN A 64 -0.79 6.30 -8.38
C GLN A 64 -0.98 5.82 -6.93
N HIS A 65 -1.40 4.55 -6.72
CA HIS A 65 -1.53 3.99 -5.39
C HIS A 65 -0.17 3.79 -4.70
N MET A 66 0.86 3.38 -5.44
CA MET A 66 2.22 3.30 -4.92
C MET A 66 2.71 4.68 -4.43
N ARG A 67 2.56 5.74 -5.23
CA ARG A 67 2.92 7.11 -4.80
C ARG A 67 2.17 7.55 -3.55
N ARG A 68 0.85 7.36 -3.50
CA ARG A 68 0.04 7.68 -2.31
C ARG A 68 0.53 6.92 -1.06
N ARG A 69 0.94 5.66 -1.24
CA ARG A 69 1.48 4.85 -0.14
C ARG A 69 2.85 5.36 0.30
N GLN A 70 3.71 5.72 -0.64
CA GLN A 70 5.03 6.31 -0.37
C GLN A 70 4.90 7.61 0.42
N GLU A 71 4.02 8.52 0.00
CA GLU A 71 3.74 9.79 0.70
C GLU A 71 3.20 9.56 2.12
N ARG A 72 2.36 8.55 2.29
CA ARG A 72 1.80 8.22 3.60
C ARG A 72 2.87 7.67 4.54
N ILE A 73 3.68 6.73 4.07
CA ILE A 73 4.81 6.20 4.85
C ILE A 73 5.81 7.32 5.15
N ALA A 74 6.14 8.19 4.22
CA ALA A 74 7.04 9.32 4.46
C ALA A 74 6.55 10.21 5.61
N ARG A 75 5.24 10.49 5.68
CA ARG A 75 4.64 11.23 6.81
C ARG A 75 4.78 10.50 8.14
N ILE A 76 4.57 9.18 8.16
CA ILE A 76 4.77 8.37 9.37
C ILE A 76 6.23 8.42 9.83
N LEU A 77 7.17 8.30 8.89
CA LEU A 77 8.60 8.36 9.20
C LEU A 77 9.01 9.72 9.76
N ALA A 78 8.44 10.81 9.24
CA ALA A 78 8.70 12.16 9.72
C ALA A 78 8.09 12.42 11.11
N ALA A 79 6.93 11.83 11.41
CA ALA A 79 6.22 12.02 12.67
C ALA A 79 6.81 11.20 13.85
N ASN A 80 7.72 10.27 13.59
CA ASN A 80 8.27 9.38 14.60
C ASN A 80 9.79 9.55 14.72
N ASP A 81 10.27 9.66 15.95
CA ASP A 81 11.66 10.01 16.32
C ASP A 81 12.63 8.83 16.29
N SER A 82 12.14 7.59 16.37
CA SER A 82 12.99 6.40 16.39
C SER A 82 12.61 5.36 15.36
N PRO A 83 13.58 4.58 14.84
CA PRO A 83 13.30 3.53 13.85
C PRO A 83 12.28 2.50 14.35
N ARG A 84 12.32 2.14 15.64
CA ARG A 84 11.32 1.24 16.26
C ARG A 84 9.92 1.85 16.18
N LYS A 85 9.72 3.10 16.58
CA LYS A 85 8.44 3.79 16.50
C LYS A 85 7.96 3.94 15.07
N ARG A 86 8.87 4.15 14.12
CA ARG A 86 8.55 4.20 12.68
C ARG A 86 7.97 2.89 12.16
N ILE A 87 8.58 1.74 12.53
CA ILE A 87 8.04 0.42 12.18
C ILE A 87 6.64 0.27 12.78
N LEU A 88 6.46 0.49 14.07
CA LEU A 88 5.17 0.37 14.74
C LEU A 88 4.13 1.35 14.18
N GLY A 89 4.52 2.56 13.83
CA GLY A 89 3.66 3.56 13.21
C GLY A 89 3.14 3.14 11.84
N ILE A 90 3.95 2.46 11.01
CA ILE A 90 3.49 1.89 9.73
C ILE A 90 2.39 0.86 9.97
N PHE A 91 2.53 -0.01 10.98
CA PHE A 91 1.53 -1.04 11.29
C PHE A 91 0.30 -0.47 12.00
N ALA A 92 0.42 0.58 12.80
CA ALA A 92 -0.73 1.30 13.35
C ALA A 92 -1.62 1.88 12.24
N GLU A 93 -1.00 2.48 11.22
CA GLU A 93 -1.74 2.99 10.05
C GLU A 93 -2.38 1.85 9.23
N VAL A 94 -1.70 0.69 9.13
CA VAL A 94 -2.29 -0.51 8.52
C VAL A 94 -3.51 -0.96 9.30
N GLU A 95 -3.45 -1.02 10.63
CA GLU A 95 -4.59 -1.37 11.49
C GLU A 95 -5.80 -0.47 11.23
N GLU A 96 -5.60 0.85 11.18
CA GLU A 96 -6.67 1.81 10.86
C GLU A 96 -7.26 1.58 9.45
N LEU A 97 -6.40 1.34 8.46
CA LEU A 97 -6.82 1.06 7.10
C LEU A 97 -7.68 -0.21 7.01
N LEU A 98 -7.24 -1.29 7.66
CA LEU A 98 -7.92 -2.59 7.64
C LEU A 98 -9.26 -2.55 8.38
N ALA A 99 -9.36 -1.78 9.46
CA ALA A 99 -10.62 -1.58 10.20
C ALA A 99 -11.66 -0.78 9.42
N GLY A 100 -11.25 -0.04 8.39
CA GLY A 100 -12.14 0.80 7.58
C GLY A 100 -13.16 -0.02 6.78
N SER A 101 -14.42 0.42 6.76
CA SER A 101 -15.51 -0.24 6.01
C SER A 101 -15.29 -0.28 4.49
N ALA A 102 -14.51 0.65 3.97
CA ALA A 102 -14.17 0.73 2.54
C ALA A 102 -13.04 -0.21 2.10
N PHE A 103 -12.37 -0.90 3.04
CA PHE A 103 -11.30 -1.83 2.71
C PHE A 103 -11.85 -3.10 2.05
N ARG A 104 -11.34 -3.41 0.84
CA ARG A 104 -11.70 -4.60 0.06
C ARG A 104 -10.51 -5.53 -0.20
N GLY A 105 -9.31 -5.15 0.25
CA GLY A 105 -8.06 -5.87 0.03
C GLY A 105 -6.95 -4.96 -0.49
N CYS A 106 -5.73 -5.51 -0.54
CA CYS A 106 -4.59 -4.82 -1.14
C CYS A 106 -4.75 -4.76 -2.66
N ARG A 107 -4.76 -3.54 -3.24
CA ARG A 107 -4.92 -3.33 -4.69
C ARG A 107 -3.87 -4.05 -5.53
N PHE A 108 -2.64 -4.13 -5.04
CA PHE A 108 -1.56 -4.85 -5.72
C PHE A 108 -1.80 -6.35 -5.73
N ILE A 109 -2.15 -6.95 -4.59
CA ILE A 109 -2.48 -8.40 -4.50
C ILE A 109 -3.70 -8.72 -5.37
N MET A 110 -4.74 -7.86 -5.34
CA MET A 110 -5.94 -8.08 -6.15
C MET A 110 -5.65 -7.99 -7.65
N ALA A 111 -4.83 -7.02 -8.07
CA ALA A 111 -4.51 -6.84 -9.49
C ALA A 111 -3.60 -7.94 -10.05
N THR A 112 -2.81 -8.60 -9.18
CA THR A 112 -1.90 -9.69 -9.61
C THR A 112 -2.51 -11.09 -9.48
N ALA A 113 -3.67 -11.24 -8.85
CA ALA A 113 -4.28 -12.55 -8.62
C ALA A 113 -4.52 -13.37 -9.89
N GLU A 114 -4.75 -12.69 -11.03
CA GLU A 114 -5.00 -13.31 -12.34
C GLU A 114 -4.02 -12.78 -13.41
N ALA A 115 -2.94 -12.11 -12.99
CA ALA A 115 -1.95 -11.55 -13.90
C ALA A 115 -1.13 -12.65 -14.59
N ARG A 116 -0.78 -12.39 -15.84
CA ARG A 116 0.19 -13.21 -16.58
C ARG A 116 1.60 -12.68 -16.34
N PRO A 117 2.63 -13.53 -16.48
CA PRO A 117 4.01 -13.07 -16.38
C PRO A 117 4.30 -11.90 -17.33
N GLY A 118 4.80 -10.80 -16.75
CA GLY A 118 5.13 -9.57 -17.51
C GLY A 118 4.00 -8.55 -17.62
N ASP A 119 2.79 -8.84 -17.16
CA ASP A 119 1.70 -7.86 -17.12
C ASP A 119 2.08 -6.64 -16.27
N ALA A 120 1.54 -5.47 -16.62
CA ALA A 120 1.80 -4.22 -15.91
C ALA A 120 1.49 -4.31 -14.39
N SER A 121 0.45 -5.06 -14.02
CA SER A 121 0.08 -5.29 -12.62
C SER A 121 1.16 -6.06 -11.85
N GLU A 122 1.77 -7.08 -12.45
CA GLU A 122 2.87 -7.83 -11.84
C GLU A 122 4.10 -6.95 -11.67
N VAL A 123 4.50 -6.24 -12.73
CA VAL A 123 5.68 -5.35 -12.72
C VAL A 123 5.57 -4.28 -11.63
N VAL A 124 4.43 -3.58 -11.56
CA VAL A 124 4.25 -2.50 -10.57
C VAL A 124 4.12 -3.07 -9.14
N ALA A 125 3.47 -4.22 -8.97
CA ALA A 125 3.38 -4.88 -7.67
C ALA A 125 4.75 -5.31 -7.15
N GLU A 126 5.64 -5.84 -8.03
CA GLU A 126 7.00 -6.18 -7.66
C GLU A 126 7.83 -4.95 -7.28
N GLN A 127 7.72 -3.86 -8.03
CA GLN A 127 8.36 -2.57 -7.71
C GLN A 127 7.90 -2.07 -6.33
N TYR A 128 6.58 -2.10 -6.07
CA TYR A 128 6.02 -1.72 -4.78
C TYR A 128 6.56 -2.57 -3.63
N ARG A 129 6.57 -3.90 -3.79
CA ARG A 129 7.06 -4.84 -2.77
C ARG A 129 8.56 -4.67 -2.51
N THR A 130 9.34 -4.46 -3.57
CA THR A 130 10.78 -4.23 -3.46
C THR A 130 11.06 -2.93 -2.70
N TRP A 131 10.35 -1.86 -3.04
CA TRP A 131 10.43 -0.60 -2.29
C TRP A 131 10.05 -0.78 -0.81
N LEU A 132 8.91 -1.41 -0.52
CA LEU A 132 8.46 -1.59 0.86
C LEU A 132 9.42 -2.47 1.69
N ARG A 133 10.00 -3.50 1.06
CA ARG A 133 11.04 -4.33 1.67
C ARG A 133 12.28 -3.51 2.02
N SER A 134 12.70 -2.59 1.15
CA SER A 134 13.84 -1.71 1.44
C SER A 134 13.53 -0.80 2.63
N VAL A 135 12.35 -0.21 2.69
CA VAL A 135 11.92 0.62 3.83
C VAL A 135 12.02 -0.14 5.14
N PHE A 136 11.46 -1.36 5.22
CA PHE A 136 11.54 -2.17 6.44
C PHE A 136 12.96 -2.60 6.77
N THR A 137 13.77 -2.94 5.77
CA THR A 137 15.17 -3.33 5.98
C THR A 137 16.00 -2.17 6.51
N ASP A 138 15.82 -0.97 5.96
CA ASP A 138 16.53 0.23 6.41
C ASP A 138 16.11 0.65 7.82
N LEU A 139 14.83 0.56 8.14
CA LEU A 139 14.33 0.80 9.50
C LEU A 139 14.89 -0.21 10.50
N ALA A 140 14.92 -1.49 10.13
CA ALA A 140 15.50 -2.55 10.95
C ALA A 140 17.00 -2.32 11.20
N LYS A 141 17.75 -1.95 10.16
CA LYS A 141 19.19 -1.61 10.25
C LYS A 141 19.40 -0.42 11.19
N ASN A 142 18.64 0.64 11.00
CA ASN A 142 18.75 1.86 11.81
C ASN A 142 18.30 1.63 13.27
N ALA A 143 17.47 0.62 13.51
CA ALA A 143 17.08 0.20 14.86
C ALA A 143 18.12 -0.69 15.55
N GLY A 144 19.17 -1.12 14.85
CA GLY A 144 20.20 -2.00 15.39
C GLY A 144 19.80 -3.48 15.42
N ALA A 145 18.91 -3.92 14.54
CA ALA A 145 18.53 -5.33 14.46
C ALA A 145 19.72 -6.20 14.10
N THR A 146 19.86 -7.37 14.75
CA THR A 146 20.95 -8.34 14.55
C THR A 146 20.97 -8.84 13.10
N ASP A 147 19.80 -9.10 12.51
CA ASP A 147 19.63 -9.42 11.09
C ASP A 147 18.52 -8.52 10.50
N ALA A 148 18.95 -7.37 9.99
CA ALA A 148 18.04 -6.37 9.42
C ALA A 148 17.32 -6.87 8.15
N LYS A 149 18.00 -7.69 7.32
CA LYS A 149 17.38 -8.24 6.10
C LYS A 149 16.27 -9.23 6.44
N GLN A 150 16.52 -10.10 7.40
CA GLN A 150 15.54 -11.08 7.86
C GLN A 150 14.34 -10.41 8.55
N LEU A 151 14.60 -9.41 9.41
CA LEU A 151 13.55 -8.63 10.04
C LEU A 151 12.71 -7.91 8.99
N GLY A 152 13.32 -7.23 8.02
CA GLY A 152 12.62 -6.55 6.94
C GLY A 152 11.73 -7.49 6.12
N ARG A 153 12.21 -8.70 5.82
CA ARG A 153 11.42 -9.74 5.14
C ARG A 153 10.23 -10.21 5.97
N ARG A 154 10.42 -10.45 7.28
CA ARG A 154 9.34 -10.87 8.18
C ARG A 154 8.28 -9.77 8.35
N LEU A 155 8.69 -8.50 8.46
CA LEU A 155 7.78 -7.38 8.52
C LEU A 155 6.93 -7.26 7.24
N LEU A 156 7.54 -7.45 6.06
CA LEU A 156 6.81 -7.46 4.80
C LEU A 156 5.78 -8.61 4.75
N LEU A 157 6.14 -9.81 5.21
CA LEU A 157 5.21 -10.94 5.29
C LEU A 157 4.02 -10.66 6.19
N LEU A 158 4.24 -10.04 7.36
CA LEU A 158 3.16 -9.62 8.27
C LEU A 158 2.28 -8.54 7.63
N TYR A 159 2.89 -7.59 6.92
CA TYR A 159 2.18 -6.53 6.21
C TYR A 159 1.24 -7.08 5.13
N ASP A 160 1.72 -8.00 4.29
CA ASP A 160 0.92 -8.64 3.25
C ASP A 160 -0.14 -9.57 3.86
N GLY A 161 0.25 -10.36 4.87
CA GLY A 161 -0.63 -11.27 5.60
C GLY A 161 -1.80 -10.56 6.26
N ALA A 162 -1.57 -9.38 6.86
CA ALA A 162 -2.61 -8.57 7.46
C ALA A 162 -3.69 -8.16 6.44
N ALA A 163 -3.27 -7.75 5.25
CA ALA A 163 -4.21 -7.35 4.18
C ALA A 163 -5.01 -8.55 3.65
N VAL A 164 -4.42 -9.73 3.60
CA VAL A 164 -5.10 -10.97 3.19
C VAL A 164 -6.08 -11.43 4.27
N ALA A 165 -5.63 -11.49 5.54
CA ALA A 165 -6.48 -11.86 6.67
C ALA A 165 -7.71 -10.94 6.79
N ALA A 166 -7.50 -9.62 6.74
CA ALA A 166 -8.60 -8.66 6.80
C ALA A 166 -9.59 -8.75 5.62
N ARG A 167 -9.22 -9.38 4.51
CA ARG A 167 -10.13 -9.66 3.40
C ARG A 167 -10.93 -10.95 3.61
N LEU A 168 -10.31 -11.96 4.22
CA LEU A 168 -10.89 -13.30 4.38
C LEU A 168 -11.67 -13.44 5.69
N ASP A 169 -11.21 -12.79 6.74
CA ASP A 169 -11.82 -12.90 8.05
C ASP A 169 -13.05 -12.00 8.17
N GLN A 170 -14.07 -12.49 8.88
CA GLN A 170 -15.25 -11.67 9.20
C GLN A 170 -14.91 -10.59 10.22
N ASP A 171 -14.00 -10.89 11.16
CA ASP A 171 -13.49 -9.94 12.18
C ASP A 171 -12.16 -9.33 11.78
N ARG A 172 -12.22 -8.28 10.97
CA ARG A 172 -11.04 -7.52 10.53
C ARG A 172 -10.25 -6.88 11.67
N ARG A 173 -10.95 -6.49 12.75
CA ARG A 173 -10.30 -5.86 13.91
C ARG A 173 -9.42 -6.85 14.65
N SER A 174 -9.88 -8.10 14.81
CA SER A 174 -9.09 -9.17 15.40
C SER A 174 -7.83 -9.46 14.56
N ALA A 175 -7.95 -9.55 13.23
CA ALA A 175 -6.81 -9.75 12.34
C ALA A 175 -5.79 -8.60 12.45
N ALA A 176 -6.25 -7.36 12.52
CA ALA A 176 -5.41 -6.18 12.67
C ALA A 176 -4.69 -6.16 14.04
N ALA A 177 -5.39 -6.46 15.12
CA ALA A 177 -4.83 -6.53 16.48
C ALA A 177 -3.79 -7.68 16.60
N ALA A 178 -4.07 -8.84 16.02
CA ALA A 178 -3.13 -9.96 15.99
C ALA A 178 -1.84 -9.60 15.21
N THR A 179 -1.99 -8.89 14.08
CA THR A 179 -0.84 -8.39 13.32
C THR A 179 0.00 -7.44 14.15
N ARG A 180 -0.60 -6.47 14.84
CA ARG A 180 0.12 -5.54 15.71
C ARG A 180 0.90 -6.26 16.80
N SER A 181 0.25 -7.18 17.53
CA SER A 181 0.90 -7.97 18.58
C SER A 181 2.09 -8.78 18.02
N ALA A 182 1.94 -9.40 16.85
CA ALA A 182 3.01 -10.15 16.22
C ALA A 182 4.19 -9.25 15.82
N VAL A 183 3.93 -8.04 15.32
CA VAL A 183 4.96 -7.06 14.97
C VAL A 183 5.70 -6.56 16.20
N GLU A 184 4.99 -6.23 17.29
CA GLU A 184 5.59 -5.80 18.55
C GLU A 184 6.54 -6.86 19.10
N ALA A 185 6.10 -8.11 19.18
CA ALA A 185 6.92 -9.23 19.62
C ALA A 185 8.14 -9.47 18.72
N LEU A 186 7.95 -9.40 17.40
CA LEU A 186 9.02 -9.59 16.44
C LEU A 186 10.10 -8.49 16.54
N VAL A 187 9.67 -7.24 16.67
CA VAL A 187 10.55 -6.09 16.80
C VAL A 187 11.31 -6.14 18.13
N GLU A 188 10.65 -6.53 19.22
CA GLU A 188 11.27 -6.68 20.52
C GLU A 188 12.34 -7.78 20.54
N ALA A 189 12.05 -8.91 19.92
CA ALA A 189 12.99 -10.03 19.84
C ALA A 189 14.21 -9.74 18.94
N ALA A 190 14.02 -8.95 17.88
CA ALA A 190 15.06 -8.70 16.87
C ALA A 190 15.95 -7.49 17.15
N ILE A 191 15.47 -6.53 17.95
CA ILE A 191 16.17 -5.28 18.25
C ILE A 191 16.62 -5.29 19.72
N PRO A 192 17.93 -5.38 19.98
CA PRO A 192 18.44 -5.38 21.35
C PRO A 192 18.01 -4.11 22.10
N THR A 193 17.37 -4.26 23.23
CA THR A 193 17.19 -3.14 24.18
C THR A 193 18.57 -2.77 24.71
N LYS A 194 18.99 -1.50 24.62
CA LYS A 194 20.18 -1.02 25.34
C LYS A 194 19.96 -1.36 26.81
N ARG A 195 20.61 -2.42 27.31
CA ARG A 195 20.70 -2.63 28.76
C ARG A 195 21.35 -1.39 29.32
N SER A 196 20.64 -0.67 30.19
CA SER A 196 21.22 0.33 31.06
C SER A 196 22.31 -0.38 31.84
N THR A 197 23.56 -0.17 31.48
CA THR A 197 24.70 -0.53 32.34
C THR A 197 24.61 0.40 33.53
N GLY A 198 23.85 -0.04 34.52
CA GLY A 198 23.85 0.51 35.86
C GLY A 198 25.26 0.36 36.37
N ARG A 199 25.92 1.49 36.53
CA ARG A 199 27.22 1.64 37.16
C ARG A 199 27.07 1.19 38.62
N ALA A 200 27.46 -0.06 38.89
CA ALA A 200 27.75 -0.45 40.29
C ALA A 200 29.04 0.26 40.68
N ARG A 201 28.91 1.13 41.65
CA ARG A 201 30.03 1.60 42.51
C ARG A 201 29.86 0.98 43.86
#